data_2ee82fa18ca08ab07b5f962f5c869610
#
_entry.id   2ee82fa18ca08ab07b5f962f5c869610
#
_cell.length_a   1.000
_cell.length_b   1.000
_cell.length_c   1.000
_cell.angle_alpha   90.00
_cell.angle_beta   90.00
_cell.angle_gamma   90.00
#
_symmetry.space_group_name_H-M   'P 1'
#
loop_
_entity.id
_entity.type
_entity.pdbx_description
1 polymer ?
#
loop_
_entity_poly.entity_id
_entity_poly.type
_entity_poly.pdbx_seq_one_letter_code
_entity_poly.pdbx_strand_id
1 'polypeptide(L)'
;MPAPKEPLPDVEVPLSEDEPAQLADRIEEELVLLARNVDILERLSQSPPIGIIRLSEALRLPIHKTRYSLHLLEREGVIQPSADGAVVTDRAREFWATLNRSLESMTTVIQRLKARAAEHEERQPPGRKGY
;
A
#
# COMPACT_ATOMS: atom_id res chain seq x y z
N MET A 1 -14.94 2.18 16.51
CA MET A 1 -13.52 1.99 16.82
C MET A 1 -12.87 1.16 15.73
N PRO A 2 -11.86 1.69 15.10
CA PRO A 2 -11.23 0.91 14.05
C PRO A 2 -10.57 -0.35 14.61
N ALA A 3 -10.64 -1.43 13.86
CA ALA A 3 -9.97 -2.66 14.22
C ALA A 3 -8.46 -2.42 14.29
N PRO A 4 -7.73 -3.13 15.18
CA PRO A 4 -6.28 -3.03 15.17
C PRO A 4 -5.75 -3.41 13.79
N LYS A 5 -4.86 -2.59 13.28
CA LYS A 5 -4.27 -2.83 11.96
C LYS A 5 -3.24 -3.94 12.07
N GLU A 6 -3.38 -4.90 11.21
CA GLU A 6 -2.37 -5.92 11.09
C GLU A 6 -1.09 -5.31 10.51
N PRO A 7 0.09 -5.78 10.91
CA PRO A 7 1.33 -5.34 10.30
C PRO A 7 1.28 -5.62 8.79
N LEU A 8 1.74 -4.68 7.99
CA LEU A 8 1.84 -4.89 6.56
C LEU A 8 2.86 -5.98 6.27
N PRO A 9 2.62 -6.81 5.26
CA PRO A 9 3.59 -7.82 4.89
C PRO A 9 4.91 -7.19 4.49
N ASP A 10 5.99 -7.88 4.81
CA ASP A 10 7.32 -7.44 4.46
C ASP A 10 7.61 -7.92 3.04
N VAL A 11 7.35 -7.06 2.08
CA VAL A 11 7.58 -7.38 0.67
C VAL A 11 8.92 -6.81 0.25
N GLU A 12 9.85 -7.69 -0.06
CA GLU A 12 11.15 -7.27 -0.53
C GLU A 12 11.13 -7.07 -2.03
N VAL A 13 11.64 -5.92 -2.45
CA VAL A 13 11.86 -5.65 -3.87
C VAL A 13 13.13 -6.38 -4.29
N PRO A 14 13.08 -7.20 -5.34
CA PRO A 14 14.30 -7.81 -5.85
C PRO A 14 15.29 -6.72 -6.26
N LEU A 15 16.48 -6.75 -5.65
CA LEU A 15 17.52 -5.74 -5.90
C LEU A 15 18.46 -6.15 -7.03
N SER A 16 18.37 -7.37 -7.48
CA SER A 16 19.23 -7.91 -8.51
C SER A 16 18.61 -7.70 -9.89
N GLU A 17 19.34 -7.08 -10.78
CA GLU A 17 18.93 -6.95 -12.17
C GLU A 17 18.88 -8.30 -12.89
N ASP A 18 19.59 -9.30 -12.34
CA ASP A 18 19.63 -10.64 -12.90
C ASP A 18 18.41 -11.48 -12.56
N GLU A 19 17.62 -11.04 -11.58
CA GLU A 19 16.37 -11.71 -11.20
C GLU A 19 15.20 -10.78 -11.46
N PRO A 20 14.53 -10.91 -12.61
CA PRO A 20 13.36 -10.09 -12.86
C PRO A 20 12.27 -10.43 -11.86
N ALA A 21 11.73 -9.39 -11.21
CA ALA A 21 10.59 -9.55 -10.31
C ALA A 21 9.43 -10.16 -11.10
N GLN A 22 8.75 -11.14 -10.51
CA GLN A 22 7.54 -11.67 -11.10
C GLN A 22 6.47 -10.59 -11.10
N LEU A 23 5.59 -10.63 -12.08
CA LEU A 23 4.53 -9.64 -12.22
C LEU A 23 3.67 -9.55 -10.96
N ALA A 24 3.32 -10.69 -10.37
CA ALA A 24 2.53 -10.72 -9.15
C ALA A 24 3.23 -10.04 -7.97
N ASP A 25 4.55 -10.20 -7.86
CA ASP A 25 5.33 -9.55 -6.81
C ASP A 25 5.30 -8.03 -6.92
N ARG A 26 5.37 -7.52 -8.13
CA ARG A 26 5.30 -6.07 -8.37
C ARG A 26 3.96 -5.49 -7.96
N ILE A 27 2.88 -6.18 -8.31
CA ILE A 27 1.53 -5.76 -7.94
C ILE A 27 1.37 -5.77 -6.43
N GLU A 28 1.88 -6.81 -5.76
CA GLU A 28 1.83 -6.90 -4.32
C GLU A 28 2.62 -5.77 -3.65
N GLU A 29 3.80 -5.44 -4.15
CA GLU A 29 4.59 -4.31 -3.66
C GLU A 29 3.84 -2.99 -3.77
N GLU A 30 3.16 -2.76 -4.90
CA GLU A 30 2.36 -1.56 -5.10
C GLU A 30 1.17 -1.52 -4.14
N LEU A 31 0.53 -2.66 -3.86
CA LEU A 31 -0.55 -2.72 -2.89
C LEU A 31 -0.05 -2.46 -1.47
N VAL A 32 1.12 -2.96 -1.11
CA VAL A 32 1.73 -2.69 0.20
C VAL A 32 2.05 -1.20 0.34
N LEU A 33 2.56 -0.57 -0.72
CA LEU A 33 2.82 0.86 -0.73
C LEU A 33 1.53 1.66 -0.57
N LEU A 34 0.49 1.27 -1.30
CA LEU A 34 -0.82 1.90 -1.18
C LEU A 34 -1.36 1.78 0.25
N ALA A 35 -1.27 0.60 0.86
CA ALA A 35 -1.70 0.38 2.24
C ALA A 35 -0.95 1.28 3.21
N ARG A 36 0.36 1.43 3.04
CA ARG A 36 1.16 2.33 3.87
C ARG A 36 0.72 3.79 3.71
N ASN A 37 0.47 4.21 2.47
CA ASN A 37 0.00 5.58 2.19
C ASN A 37 -1.36 5.83 2.84
N VAL A 38 -2.24 4.84 2.79
CA VAL A 38 -3.57 4.91 3.43
C VAL A 38 -3.44 5.02 4.95
N ASP A 39 -2.58 4.20 5.56
CA ASP A 39 -2.34 4.25 7.01
C ASP A 39 -1.82 5.63 7.46
N ILE A 40 -0.91 6.19 6.68
CA ILE A 40 -0.36 7.53 6.97
C ILE A 40 -1.46 8.59 6.85
N LEU A 41 -2.22 8.56 5.77
CA LEU A 41 -3.28 9.53 5.56
C LEU A 41 -4.35 9.45 6.65
N GLU A 42 -4.72 8.24 7.04
CA GLU A 42 -5.69 8.04 8.12
C GLU A 42 -5.16 8.60 9.43
N ARG A 43 -3.90 8.34 9.74
CA ARG A 43 -3.28 8.86 10.97
C ARG A 43 -3.28 10.39 10.98
N LEU A 44 -2.93 11.00 9.86
CA LEU A 44 -2.91 12.45 9.74
C LEU A 44 -4.32 13.05 9.85
N SER A 45 -5.34 12.32 9.39
CA SER A 45 -6.74 12.76 9.49
C SER A 45 -7.27 12.75 10.92
N GLN A 46 -6.71 11.91 11.77
CA GLN A 46 -7.17 11.70 13.15
C GLN A 46 -6.40 12.51 14.18
N SER A 47 -5.32 13.16 13.78
CA SER A 47 -4.39 13.80 14.70
C SER A 47 -4.13 15.25 14.32
N PRO A 48 -3.71 16.09 15.28
CA PRO A 48 -3.09 17.35 14.94
C PRO A 48 -1.88 17.14 14.03
N PRO A 49 -1.36 18.18 13.38
CA PRO A 49 -0.15 18.04 12.57
C PRO A 49 0.95 17.34 13.36
N ILE A 50 1.64 16.42 12.69
CA ILE A 50 2.66 15.60 13.32
C ILE A 50 3.89 15.54 12.41
N GLY A 51 5.07 15.69 13.00
CA GLY A 51 6.34 15.63 12.26
C GLY A 51 6.67 14.19 11.88
N ILE A 52 7.60 14.07 10.93
CA ILE A 52 7.97 12.78 10.34
C ILE A 52 8.48 11.77 11.35
N ILE A 53 9.27 12.21 12.35
CA ILE A 53 9.85 11.31 13.34
C ILE A 53 8.77 10.67 14.19
N ARG A 54 7.84 11.49 14.71
CA ARG A 54 6.74 11.00 15.53
C ARG A 54 5.77 10.14 14.74
N LEU A 55 5.53 10.50 13.50
CA LEU A 55 4.68 9.71 12.60
C LEU A 55 5.28 8.33 12.35
N SER A 56 6.59 8.30 12.07
CA SER A 56 7.30 7.03 11.83
C SER A 56 7.25 6.14 13.07
N GLU A 57 7.45 6.71 14.26
CA GLU A 57 7.35 5.96 15.51
C GLU A 57 5.95 5.42 15.73
N ALA A 58 4.94 6.26 15.51
CA ALA A 58 3.54 5.87 15.72
C ALA A 58 3.12 4.71 14.81
N LEU A 59 3.63 4.68 13.59
CA LEU A 59 3.28 3.65 12.60
C LEU A 59 4.32 2.54 12.52
N ARG A 60 5.37 2.61 13.31
CA ARG A 60 6.46 1.62 13.32
C ARG A 60 7.08 1.45 11.93
N LEU A 61 7.34 2.56 11.27
CA LEU A 61 7.93 2.58 9.94
C LEU A 61 9.32 3.23 10.00
N PRO A 62 10.25 2.76 9.17
CA PRO A 62 11.50 3.48 8.98
C PRO A 62 11.22 4.88 8.42
N ILE A 63 12.01 5.85 8.84
CA ILE A 63 11.83 7.25 8.45
C ILE A 63 11.84 7.40 6.93
N HIS A 64 12.73 6.70 6.22
CA HIS A 64 12.81 6.82 4.76
C HIS A 64 11.55 6.34 4.05
N LYS A 65 10.88 5.32 4.59
CA LYS A 65 9.60 4.84 4.03
C LYS A 65 8.47 5.84 4.28
N THR A 66 8.44 6.42 5.49
CA THR A 66 7.47 7.46 5.82
C THR A 66 7.66 8.68 4.93
N ARG A 67 8.91 9.11 4.74
CA ARG A 67 9.24 10.26 3.88
C ARG A 67 8.78 10.03 2.44
N TYR A 68 9.04 8.85 1.92
CA TYR A 68 8.63 8.52 0.55
C TYR A 68 7.10 8.57 0.40
N SER A 69 6.36 7.97 1.34
CA SER A 69 4.90 8.00 1.32
C SER A 69 4.35 9.43 1.46
N LEU A 70 4.95 10.25 2.32
CA LEU A 70 4.53 11.65 2.45
C LEU A 70 4.73 12.41 1.15
N HIS A 71 5.83 12.16 0.46
CA HIS A 71 6.09 12.74 -0.86
C HIS A 71 5.00 12.36 -1.87
N LEU A 72 4.62 11.10 -1.91
CA LEU A 72 3.57 10.63 -2.82
C LEU A 72 2.22 11.27 -2.49
N LEU A 73 1.86 11.33 -1.22
CA LEU A 73 0.59 11.94 -0.79
C LEU A 73 0.57 13.45 -1.07
N GLU A 74 1.69 14.11 -0.92
CA GLU A 74 1.82 15.54 -1.24
C GLU A 74 1.66 15.77 -2.74
N ARG A 75 2.24 14.91 -3.57
CA ARG A 75 2.08 14.98 -5.03
C ARG A 75 0.63 14.75 -5.46
N GLU A 76 -0.10 13.90 -4.76
CA GLU A 76 -1.54 13.70 -4.99
C GLU A 76 -2.37 14.89 -4.50
N GLY A 77 -1.77 15.80 -3.74
CA GLY A 77 -2.45 16.95 -3.22
C GLY A 77 -3.37 16.69 -2.03
N VAL A 78 -3.29 15.49 -1.43
CA VAL A 78 -4.15 15.14 -0.28
C VAL A 78 -3.55 15.56 1.05
N ILE A 79 -2.28 15.90 1.08
CA ILE A 79 -1.61 16.52 2.23
C ILE A 79 -0.77 17.70 1.77
N GLN A 80 -0.45 18.57 2.72
CA GLN A 80 0.46 19.69 2.47
C GLN A 80 1.32 19.90 3.72
N PRO A 81 2.54 20.44 3.56
CA PRO A 81 3.39 20.72 4.70
C PRO A 81 2.86 21.92 5.47
N SER A 82 3.12 21.94 6.79
CA SER A 82 2.87 23.08 7.64
C SER A 82 4.04 23.25 8.61
N ALA A 83 4.04 24.33 9.37
CA ALA A 83 5.10 24.57 10.35
C ALA A 83 5.18 23.45 11.40
N ASP A 84 4.07 22.80 11.70
CA ASP A 84 3.97 21.78 12.74
C ASP A 84 3.94 20.34 12.20
N GLY A 85 4.08 20.17 10.89
CA GLY A 85 4.04 18.86 10.25
C GLY A 85 3.05 18.82 9.10
N ALA A 86 2.78 17.62 8.59
CA ALA A 86 1.87 17.43 7.48
C ALA A 86 0.40 17.57 7.91
N VAL A 87 -0.40 18.21 7.08
CA VAL A 87 -1.84 18.36 7.30
C VAL A 87 -2.60 17.86 6.09
N VAL A 88 -3.78 17.30 6.34
CA VAL A 88 -4.66 16.78 5.30
C VAL A 88 -5.40 17.93 4.63
N THR A 89 -5.56 17.86 3.31
CA THR A 89 -6.27 18.86 2.52
C THR A 89 -7.70 18.42 2.23
N ASP A 90 -8.49 19.33 1.65
CA ASP A 90 -9.87 19.03 1.25
C ASP A 90 -9.96 17.95 0.17
N ARG A 91 -8.87 17.70 -0.56
CA ARG A 91 -8.83 16.68 -1.60
C ARG A 91 -8.89 15.25 -1.05
N ALA A 92 -8.66 15.07 0.24
CA ALA A 92 -8.70 13.75 0.85
C ALA A 92 -10.06 13.08 0.70
N ARG A 93 -11.16 13.83 0.74
CA ARG A 93 -12.50 13.26 0.57
C ARG A 93 -12.66 12.58 -0.79
N GLU A 94 -12.25 13.27 -1.84
CA GLU A 94 -12.29 12.72 -3.19
C GLU A 94 -11.34 11.53 -3.33
N PHE A 95 -10.19 11.62 -2.71
CA PHE A 95 -9.22 10.52 -2.70
C PHE A 95 -9.85 9.24 -2.12
N TRP A 96 -10.51 9.33 -0.97
CA TRP A 96 -11.16 8.16 -0.35
C TRP A 96 -12.24 7.56 -1.24
N ALA A 97 -13.06 8.39 -1.86
CA ALA A 97 -14.13 7.93 -2.74
C ALA A 97 -13.57 7.24 -3.99
N THR A 98 -12.54 7.82 -4.59
CA THR A 98 -11.88 7.23 -5.76
C THR A 98 -11.19 5.92 -5.39
N LEU A 99 -10.51 5.89 -4.25
CA LEU A 99 -9.83 4.70 -3.77
C LEU A 99 -10.81 3.54 -3.58
N ASN A 100 -11.95 3.80 -2.95
CA ASN A 100 -12.95 2.78 -2.71
C ASN A 100 -13.43 2.13 -4.03
N ARG A 101 -13.73 2.96 -5.03
CA ARG A 101 -14.14 2.45 -6.35
C ARG A 101 -13.04 1.66 -7.02
N SER A 102 -11.80 2.15 -6.95
CA SER A 102 -10.65 1.44 -7.54
C SER A 102 -10.42 0.11 -6.87
N LEU A 103 -10.54 0.05 -5.55
CA LEU A 103 -10.35 -1.20 -4.80
C LEU A 103 -11.44 -2.22 -5.09
N GLU A 104 -12.68 -1.78 -5.28
CA GLU A 104 -13.76 -2.69 -5.70
C GLU A 104 -13.44 -3.32 -7.06
N SER A 105 -12.99 -2.50 -7.99
CA SER A 105 -12.59 -2.95 -9.32
C SER A 105 -11.44 -3.93 -9.25
N MET A 106 -10.41 -3.61 -8.47
CA MET A 106 -9.25 -4.48 -8.26
C MET A 106 -9.64 -5.81 -7.62
N THR A 107 -10.55 -5.76 -6.64
CA THR A 107 -11.02 -6.97 -5.96
C THR A 107 -11.69 -7.93 -6.95
N THR A 108 -12.50 -7.41 -7.86
CA THR A 108 -13.14 -8.22 -8.90
C THR A 108 -12.10 -8.91 -9.79
N VAL A 109 -11.09 -8.16 -10.22
CA VAL A 109 -10.02 -8.72 -11.06
C VAL A 109 -9.22 -9.78 -10.30
N ILE A 110 -8.88 -9.49 -9.04
CA ILE A 110 -8.11 -10.43 -8.21
C ILE A 110 -8.89 -11.74 -8.01
N GLN A 111 -10.18 -11.66 -7.72
CA GLN A 111 -11.02 -12.86 -7.54
C GLN A 111 -11.07 -13.70 -8.79
N ARG A 112 -11.18 -13.06 -9.95
CA ARG A 112 -11.16 -13.76 -11.24
C ARG A 112 -9.83 -14.47 -11.48
N LEU A 113 -8.71 -13.79 -11.18
CA LEU A 113 -7.39 -14.36 -11.34
C LEU A 113 -7.17 -15.52 -10.37
N LYS A 114 -7.61 -15.39 -9.14
CA LYS A 114 -7.51 -16.47 -8.15
C LYS A 114 -8.25 -17.73 -8.60
N ALA A 115 -9.44 -17.55 -9.12
CA ALA A 115 -10.22 -18.68 -9.62
C ALA A 115 -9.49 -19.40 -10.76
N ARG A 116 -8.92 -18.65 -11.70
CA ARG A 116 -8.16 -19.22 -12.81
C ARG A 116 -6.89 -19.91 -12.35
N ALA A 117 -6.16 -19.27 -11.45
CA ALA A 117 -4.92 -19.83 -10.93
C ALA A 117 -5.18 -21.15 -10.19
N ALA A 118 -6.23 -21.21 -9.38
CA ALA A 118 -6.62 -22.42 -8.68
C ALA A 118 -6.98 -23.55 -9.65
N GLU A 119 -7.71 -23.24 -10.71
CA GLU A 119 -8.07 -24.19 -11.74
C GLU A 119 -6.83 -24.79 -12.42
N HIS A 120 -5.85 -23.96 -12.77
CA HIS A 120 -4.62 -24.42 -13.38
C HIS A 120 -3.73 -25.18 -12.41
N GLU A 121 -3.72 -24.82 -11.17
CA GLU A 121 -2.97 -25.53 -10.14
C GLU A 121 -3.50 -26.94 -9.94
N GLU A 122 -4.82 -27.13 -9.95
CA GLU A 122 -5.45 -28.46 -9.85
C GLU A 122 -5.11 -29.35 -11.06
N ARG A 123 -4.97 -28.76 -12.24
CA ARG A 123 -4.62 -29.50 -13.46
C ARG A 123 -3.17 -29.95 -13.48
N GLN A 124 -2.33 -29.34 -12.65
CA GLN A 124 -0.93 -29.70 -12.54
C GLN A 124 -0.68 -30.26 -11.14
N PRO A 125 -0.69 -31.60 -10.98
CA PRO A 125 -0.53 -32.18 -9.66
C PRO A 125 0.75 -31.70 -8.95
N PRO A 126 0.72 -31.55 -7.63
CA PRO A 126 1.88 -31.16 -6.84
C PRO A 126 3.07 -32.09 -7.10
N GLY A 127 4.25 -31.53 -7.14
CA GLY A 127 5.49 -32.28 -7.34
C GLY A 127 5.89 -32.51 -8.79
N ARG A 128 5.04 -32.14 -9.74
CA ARG A 128 5.39 -32.24 -11.16
C ARG A 128 6.24 -31.02 -11.55
N LYS A 129 7.49 -31.29 -11.80
CA LYS A 129 8.38 -30.25 -12.32
C LYS A 129 8.06 -30.05 -13.78
N GLY A 130 7.73 -28.84 -14.14
CA GLY A 130 7.13 -28.50 -15.43
C GLY A 130 8.05 -28.52 -16.62
N TYR A 131 9.25 -29.10 -16.55
CA TYR A 131 10.15 -29.19 -17.69
C TYR A 131 11.32 -30.08 -17.38
#